data_868c08c1335d8a2366f80d9406765d0f
#
_entry.id   868c08c1335d8a2366f80d9406765d0f
#
_cell.length_a   1.000
_cell.length_b   1.000
_cell.length_c   1.000
_cell.angle_alpha   90.00
_cell.angle_beta   90.00
_cell.angle_gamma   90.00
#
_symmetry.space_group_name_H-M   'P 1'
#
loop_
_entity.id
_entity.type
_entity.pdbx_description
1 polymer ?
#
loop_
_entity_poly.entity_id
_entity_poly.type
_entity_poly.pdbx_seq_one_letter_code
_entity_poly.pdbx_strand_id
1 'polypeptide(L)'
;MLIESSPTNLDPRIGTDAQSEHIDPLIFDSLVKRNEHFGLDPWLAERWEAPNPATIIFHLRTGVQFQDGRPLTSKDVKWTLDSILNGTVVTIKSGAYRNIASVEAPDDKTIVMHMKQADPPLLWNLCDGAFGVVPYGSGRDFWRHPIGSGPYRFVSQQTDKDVILERAASYWGPMPHIERVRFAVVPDATTQALELQKGSADVAVNALTPDLIYALKSKPNLVVEDGAGTRLNYIVFNVRDPILRDAHVRQAIALAINRPLIIHSLLRDQARVAESLLPSQHWAWTVDTEQHPFDPAKADTLLDEAGYPRGAGGVRFHIGMKTSTDETVRLLSVVLQQQLAQIGIALDLRSYEFATFYADLVKGTFQMAPSRWIGGNEQPDIFHYAYSKTSLPPHGSNRGFYVNAELDALLDDAAATSDQARQREDYVKVQQILARDLPSINLWYLDTVVVHNKRLQSVHTSPSGNFEFLREATLVP
;
A
#
# COMPACT_ATOMS: atom_id res chain seq x y z
N MET A 1 12.63 -18.01 5.53
CA MET A 1 11.86 -17.13 4.64
C MET A 1 12.83 -16.38 3.74
N LEU A 2 12.48 -16.15 2.46
CA LEU A 2 13.28 -15.35 1.54
C LEU A 2 12.73 -13.93 1.46
N ILE A 3 13.61 -12.94 1.39
CA ILE A 3 13.31 -11.53 1.16
C ILE A 3 14.27 -10.98 0.10
N GLU A 4 13.86 -9.95 -0.64
CA GLU A 4 14.64 -9.40 -1.76
C GLU A 4 15.74 -8.42 -1.35
N SER A 5 15.59 -7.79 -0.18
CA SER A 5 16.53 -6.79 0.36
C SER A 5 16.57 -6.82 1.88
N SER A 6 17.64 -6.31 2.47
CA SER A 6 17.72 -6.11 3.91
C SER A 6 16.78 -5.03 4.39
N PRO A 7 16.12 -5.19 5.56
CA PRO A 7 15.50 -4.05 6.24
C PRO A 7 16.58 -3.00 6.55
N THR A 8 16.26 -1.75 6.30
CA THR A 8 17.21 -0.65 6.50
C THR A 8 17.33 -0.26 7.97
N ASN A 9 16.23 -0.41 8.73
CA ASN A 9 16.20 -0.03 10.13
C ASN A 9 15.02 -0.70 10.86
N LEU A 10 15.30 -1.54 11.85
CA LEU A 10 14.29 -2.21 12.69
C LEU A 10 13.94 -1.38 13.96
N ASP A 11 14.03 -0.07 13.90
CA ASP A 11 13.40 0.84 14.85
C ASP A 11 12.08 1.31 14.22
N PRO A 12 10.91 0.97 14.77
CA PRO A 12 9.61 1.27 14.17
C PRO A 12 9.33 2.78 14.05
N ARG A 13 10.12 3.61 14.75
CA ARG A 13 10.08 5.07 14.63
C ARG A 13 10.80 5.59 13.38
N ILE A 14 11.69 4.77 12.77
CA ILE A 14 12.60 5.19 11.68
C ILE A 14 12.39 4.41 10.40
N GLY A 15 12.29 3.07 10.47
CA GLY A 15 12.18 2.19 9.29
C GLY A 15 10.96 2.54 8.44
N THR A 16 11.18 2.71 7.12
CA THR A 16 10.13 3.07 6.15
C THR A 16 10.25 2.27 4.86
N ASP A 17 11.19 1.35 4.78
CA ASP A 17 11.26 0.39 3.69
C ASP A 17 10.32 -0.80 3.96
N ALA A 18 9.86 -1.45 2.89
CA ALA A 18 8.87 -2.52 2.99
C ALA A 18 9.31 -3.67 3.89
N GLN A 19 10.61 -4.03 3.89
CA GLN A 19 11.09 -5.14 4.72
C GLN A 19 11.08 -4.78 6.22
N SER A 20 11.46 -3.55 6.56
CA SER A 20 11.35 -3.05 7.93
C SER A 20 9.89 -3.06 8.39
N GLU A 21 8.97 -2.50 7.58
CA GLU A 21 7.54 -2.43 7.92
C GLU A 21 6.86 -3.80 8.02
N HIS A 22 7.33 -4.81 7.28
CA HIS A 22 6.80 -6.18 7.35
C HIS A 22 7.37 -6.99 8.53
N ILE A 23 8.62 -6.72 8.96
CA ILE A 23 9.27 -7.42 10.07
C ILE A 23 8.90 -6.78 11.43
N ASP A 24 8.78 -5.47 11.48
CA ASP A 24 8.49 -4.73 12.71
C ASP A 24 7.24 -5.25 13.47
N PRO A 25 6.10 -5.61 12.85
CA PRO A 25 4.95 -6.16 13.56
C PRO A 25 5.20 -7.51 14.26
N LEU A 26 6.26 -8.21 13.90
CA LEU A 26 6.65 -9.44 14.59
C LEU A 26 7.43 -9.15 15.90
N ILE A 27 8.10 -8.01 15.96
CA ILE A 27 8.92 -7.59 17.11
C ILE A 27 8.15 -6.65 18.03
N PHE A 28 7.33 -5.76 17.48
CA PHE A 28 6.61 -4.70 18.18
C PHE A 28 5.11 -4.86 18.07
N ASP A 29 4.40 -4.33 19.05
CA ASP A 29 2.95 -4.13 18.94
C ASP A 29 2.62 -2.64 18.79
N SER A 30 1.57 -2.36 18.04
CA SER A 30 0.99 -1.04 17.81
C SER A 30 -0.19 -0.76 18.73
N LEU A 31 -0.72 0.46 18.75
CA LEU A 31 -1.92 0.77 19.56
C LEU A 31 -3.17 0.10 19.01
N VAL A 32 -3.34 0.14 17.69
CA VAL A 32 -4.46 -0.46 16.95
C VAL A 32 -3.91 -1.32 15.83
N LYS A 33 -4.72 -2.21 15.27
CA LYS A 33 -4.34 -3.13 14.21
C LYS A 33 -5.29 -3.00 13.03
N ARG A 34 -4.76 -3.15 11.80
CA ARG A 34 -5.59 -3.24 10.61
C ARG A 34 -6.28 -4.59 10.51
N ASN A 35 -7.53 -4.62 10.08
CA ASN A 35 -8.24 -5.84 9.76
C ASN A 35 -8.36 -6.07 8.24
N GLU A 36 -8.89 -7.22 7.84
CA GLU A 36 -9.02 -7.63 6.44
C GLU A 36 -9.97 -6.74 5.61
N HIS A 37 -10.84 -5.97 6.26
CA HIS A 37 -11.75 -5.02 5.62
C HIS A 37 -11.22 -3.58 5.65
N PHE A 38 -9.95 -3.40 5.97
CA PHE A 38 -9.33 -2.09 6.12
C PHE A 38 -10.04 -1.22 7.16
N GLY A 39 -10.55 -1.84 8.21
CA GLY A 39 -10.93 -1.20 9.45
C GLY A 39 -9.81 -1.29 10.48
N LEU A 40 -10.03 -0.69 11.65
CA LEU A 40 -9.08 -0.72 12.77
C LEU A 40 -9.67 -1.51 13.94
N ASP A 41 -8.93 -2.49 14.40
CA ASP A 41 -9.27 -3.30 15.56
C ASP A 41 -8.44 -2.90 16.78
N PRO A 42 -8.95 -3.08 18.00
CA PRO A 42 -8.19 -2.95 19.23
C PRO A 42 -6.96 -3.86 19.24
N TRP A 43 -5.79 -3.31 19.69
CA TRP A 43 -4.57 -4.11 19.84
C TRP A 43 -3.95 -3.87 21.21
N LEU A 44 -2.84 -3.10 21.36
CA LEU A 44 -2.38 -2.69 22.70
C LEU A 44 -3.42 -1.81 23.41
N ALA A 45 -4.12 -0.96 22.67
CA ALA A 45 -5.31 -0.30 23.16
C ALA A 45 -6.50 -1.25 23.08
N GLU A 46 -7.14 -1.57 24.23
CA GLU A 46 -8.38 -2.35 24.28
C GLU A 46 -9.57 -1.59 23.69
N ARG A 47 -9.53 -0.27 23.82
CA ARG A 47 -10.51 0.67 23.28
C ARG A 47 -9.92 2.08 23.19
N TRP A 48 -10.54 2.89 22.37
CA TRP A 48 -10.27 4.32 22.31
C TRP A 48 -11.57 5.12 22.15
N GLU A 49 -11.52 6.37 22.49
CA GLU A 49 -12.62 7.31 22.38
C GLU A 49 -12.14 8.69 21.94
N ALA A 50 -12.96 9.39 21.18
CA ALA A 50 -12.70 10.75 20.73
C ALA A 50 -13.81 11.66 21.28
N PRO A 51 -13.66 12.20 22.51
CA PRO A 51 -14.67 13.06 23.13
C PRO A 51 -14.91 14.35 22.35
N ASN A 52 -13.96 14.75 21.55
CA ASN A 52 -14.06 15.83 20.56
C ASN A 52 -13.03 15.59 19.43
N PRO A 53 -13.15 16.29 18.28
CA PRO A 53 -12.27 16.06 17.11
C PRO A 53 -10.77 16.30 17.36
N ALA A 54 -10.41 16.99 18.44
CA ALA A 54 -9.03 17.34 18.79
C ALA A 54 -8.47 16.52 19.97
N THR A 55 -9.17 15.49 20.45
CA THR A 55 -8.72 14.68 21.58
C THR A 55 -9.06 13.22 21.34
N ILE A 56 -8.05 12.33 21.44
CA ILE A 56 -8.22 10.89 21.41
C ILE A 56 -7.66 10.30 22.71
N ILE A 57 -8.43 9.43 23.35
CA ILE A 57 -8.06 8.77 24.59
C ILE A 57 -7.97 7.27 24.31
N PHE A 58 -6.81 6.67 24.55
CA PHE A 58 -6.60 5.23 24.45
C PHE A 58 -6.49 4.59 25.84
N HIS A 59 -7.09 3.42 26.00
CA HIS A 59 -7.02 2.59 27.20
C HIS A 59 -6.23 1.33 26.88
N LEU A 60 -5.06 1.18 27.50
CA LEU A 60 -4.12 0.10 27.23
C LEU A 60 -4.49 -1.20 27.96
N ARG A 61 -4.18 -2.32 27.34
CA ARG A 61 -4.23 -3.66 27.94
C ARG A 61 -3.34 -3.72 29.17
N THR A 62 -3.73 -4.58 30.11
CA THR A 62 -2.94 -4.87 31.31
C THR A 62 -2.11 -6.13 31.12
N GLY A 63 -0.96 -6.19 31.80
CA GLY A 63 -0.11 -7.39 31.81
C GLY A 63 0.76 -7.57 30.57
N VAL A 64 0.78 -6.63 29.64
CA VAL A 64 1.70 -6.63 28.49
C VAL A 64 3.12 -6.35 29.01
N GLN A 65 4.09 -7.13 28.54
CA GLN A 65 5.51 -6.97 28.87
C GLN A 65 6.34 -6.85 27.59
N PHE A 66 7.40 -6.09 27.66
CA PHE A 66 8.47 -6.17 26.67
C PHE A 66 9.23 -7.49 26.78
N GLN A 67 9.95 -7.85 25.73
CA GLN A 67 10.74 -9.09 25.63
C GLN A 67 11.87 -9.19 26.67
N ASP A 68 12.24 -8.10 27.34
CA ASP A 68 13.17 -8.05 28.46
C ASP A 68 12.49 -8.16 29.83
N GLY A 69 11.20 -8.39 29.89
CA GLY A 69 10.39 -8.58 31.10
C GLY A 69 9.88 -7.30 31.76
N ARG A 70 10.23 -6.11 31.27
CA ARG A 70 9.66 -4.84 31.77
C ARG A 70 8.19 -4.72 31.39
N PRO A 71 7.31 -4.21 32.26
CA PRO A 71 5.94 -3.93 31.92
C PRO A 71 5.86 -2.81 30.84
N LEU A 72 4.98 -3.00 29.86
CA LEU A 72 4.62 -1.95 28.91
C LEU A 72 3.53 -1.07 29.52
N THR A 73 3.74 0.23 29.54
CA THR A 73 2.85 1.23 30.13
C THR A 73 2.60 2.40 29.17
N SER A 74 1.68 3.27 29.53
CA SER A 74 1.41 4.52 28.83
C SER A 74 2.65 5.42 28.68
N LYS A 75 3.63 5.32 29.60
CA LYS A 75 4.90 6.06 29.51
C LYS A 75 5.73 5.66 28.31
N ASP A 76 5.66 4.39 27.90
CA ASP A 76 6.37 3.87 26.74
C ASP A 76 5.74 4.39 25.44
N VAL A 77 4.40 4.39 25.35
CA VAL A 77 3.66 4.97 24.23
C VAL A 77 3.95 6.46 24.10
N LYS A 78 3.86 7.19 25.22
CA LYS A 78 4.20 8.63 25.23
C LYS A 78 5.65 8.86 24.79
N TRP A 79 6.60 8.08 25.28
CA TRP A 79 8.01 8.19 24.88
C TRP A 79 8.20 7.91 23.40
N THR A 80 7.55 6.90 22.87
CA THR A 80 7.63 6.56 21.45
C THR A 80 7.24 7.76 20.58
N LEU A 81 6.10 8.41 20.86
CA LEU A 81 5.63 9.59 20.13
C LEU A 81 6.47 10.83 20.41
N ASP A 82 6.75 11.13 21.67
CA ASP A 82 7.54 12.31 22.04
C ASP A 82 8.94 12.26 21.41
N SER A 83 9.57 11.09 21.33
CA SER A 83 10.91 10.95 20.74
C SER A 83 10.93 11.28 19.24
N ILE A 84 9.80 11.09 18.54
CA ILE A 84 9.63 11.51 17.14
C ILE A 84 9.35 13.02 17.07
N LEU A 85 8.41 13.50 17.90
CA LEU A 85 7.93 14.88 17.87
C LEU A 85 8.99 15.91 18.29
N ASN A 86 9.82 15.57 19.29
CA ASN A 86 10.87 16.46 19.82
C ASN A 86 12.23 16.33 19.12
N GLY A 87 12.33 15.43 18.10
CA GLY A 87 13.56 15.21 17.34
C GLY A 87 14.65 14.41 18.06
N THR A 88 14.34 13.74 19.18
CA THR A 88 15.24 12.74 19.80
C THR A 88 15.60 11.67 18.77
N VAL A 89 14.63 11.27 17.96
CA VAL A 89 14.81 10.43 16.78
C VAL A 89 14.49 11.26 15.53
N VAL A 90 15.45 11.34 14.61
CA VAL A 90 15.27 12.04 13.33
C VAL A 90 14.66 11.06 12.32
N THR A 91 13.45 11.33 11.89
CA THR A 91 12.70 10.44 10.99
C THR A 91 11.77 11.22 10.06
N ILE A 92 11.59 10.71 8.84
CA ILE A 92 10.60 11.21 7.90
C ILE A 92 9.15 10.91 8.36
N LYS A 93 8.95 9.90 9.24
CA LYS A 93 7.64 9.58 9.85
C LYS A 93 7.09 10.73 10.70
N SER A 94 7.92 11.70 11.12
CA SER A 94 7.47 12.86 11.92
C SER A 94 6.34 13.65 11.26
N GLY A 95 6.28 13.65 9.93
CA GLY A 95 5.19 14.27 9.16
C GLY A 95 3.80 13.69 9.48
N ALA A 96 3.71 12.39 9.73
CA ALA A 96 2.48 11.67 10.05
C ALA A 96 1.90 12.06 11.44
N TYR A 97 2.73 12.56 12.33
CA TYR A 97 2.35 12.92 13.71
C TYR A 97 2.34 14.42 13.97
N ARG A 98 2.56 15.27 12.96
CA ARG A 98 2.71 16.73 13.09
C ARG A 98 1.51 17.44 13.71
N ASN A 99 0.31 16.86 13.62
CA ASN A 99 -0.90 17.40 14.19
C ASN A 99 -1.06 17.09 15.69
N ILE A 100 -0.27 16.19 16.25
CA ILE A 100 -0.23 15.95 17.69
C ILE A 100 0.35 17.21 18.34
N ALA A 101 -0.40 17.82 19.24
CA ALA A 101 0.04 18.97 20.06
C ALA A 101 0.75 18.49 21.32
N SER A 102 0.19 17.49 22.00
CA SER A 102 0.79 16.86 23.19
C SER A 102 0.26 15.45 23.39
N VAL A 103 1.07 14.63 24.07
CA VAL A 103 0.70 13.29 24.55
C VAL A 103 0.82 13.29 26.07
N GLU A 104 -0.22 12.85 26.76
CA GLU A 104 -0.24 12.73 28.22
C GLU A 104 -0.39 11.25 28.62
N ALA A 105 0.23 10.87 29.72
CA ALA A 105 0.13 9.55 30.36
C ALA A 105 -0.24 9.76 31.83
N PRO A 106 -1.53 10.03 32.13
CA PRO A 106 -1.97 10.37 33.48
C PRO A 106 -1.82 9.21 34.48
N ASP A 107 -1.87 7.99 33.97
CA ASP A 107 -1.63 6.75 34.71
C ASP A 107 -0.97 5.71 33.79
N ASP A 108 -0.66 4.51 34.29
CA ASP A 108 0.07 3.49 33.54
C ASP A 108 -0.72 2.87 32.36
N LYS A 109 -2.00 3.19 32.18
CA LYS A 109 -2.91 2.56 31.20
C LYS A 109 -3.60 3.54 30.27
N THR A 110 -3.56 4.82 30.56
CA THR A 110 -4.29 5.84 29.82
C THR A 110 -3.33 6.73 29.03
N ILE A 111 -3.61 6.87 27.74
CA ILE A 111 -2.93 7.82 26.85
C ILE A 111 -3.98 8.85 26.40
N VAL A 112 -3.67 10.13 26.57
CA VAL A 112 -4.47 11.23 26.05
C VAL A 112 -3.64 11.96 25.00
N MET A 113 -4.12 11.97 23.75
CA MET A 113 -3.50 12.70 22.65
C MET A 113 -4.34 13.95 22.36
N HIS A 114 -3.71 15.11 22.47
CA HIS A 114 -4.31 16.39 22.08
C HIS A 114 -3.80 16.76 20.69
N MET A 115 -4.72 17.08 19.80
CA MET A 115 -4.45 17.41 18.41
C MET A 115 -4.54 18.92 18.21
N LYS A 116 -3.74 19.47 17.28
CA LYS A 116 -3.85 20.88 16.83
C LYS A 116 -5.14 21.12 16.06
N GLN A 117 -5.58 20.12 15.33
CA GLN A 117 -6.84 20.06 14.56
C GLN A 117 -7.25 18.61 14.41
N ALA A 118 -8.47 18.35 13.94
CA ALA A 118 -8.89 16.99 13.62
C ALA A 118 -7.90 16.30 12.66
N ASP A 119 -7.58 15.03 12.91
CA ASP A 119 -6.64 14.25 12.11
C ASP A 119 -7.14 12.81 11.95
N PRO A 120 -8.12 12.55 11.10
CA PRO A 120 -8.66 11.21 10.86
C PRO A 120 -7.62 10.18 10.48
N PRO A 121 -6.58 10.48 9.66
CA PRO A 121 -5.49 9.55 9.35
C PRO A 121 -4.64 9.11 10.54
N LEU A 122 -4.66 9.82 11.66
CA LEU A 122 -3.75 9.51 12.80
C LEU A 122 -3.90 8.09 13.30
N LEU A 123 -5.12 7.56 13.43
CA LEU A 123 -5.33 6.19 13.90
C LEU A 123 -4.62 5.16 13.00
N TRP A 124 -4.61 5.40 11.70
CA TRP A 124 -3.89 4.58 10.73
C TRP A 124 -2.37 4.67 10.87
N ASN A 125 -1.87 5.84 11.25
CA ASN A 125 -0.46 6.06 11.54
C ASN A 125 -0.03 5.40 12.86
N LEU A 126 -0.98 4.95 13.70
CA LEU A 126 -0.75 4.25 14.96
C LEU A 126 -1.00 2.74 14.87
N CYS A 127 -1.17 2.18 13.66
CA CYS A 127 -1.38 0.77 13.41
C CYS A 127 -0.07 0.03 13.06
N ASP A 128 -0.19 -1.30 12.98
CA ASP A 128 0.88 -2.22 12.61
C ASP A 128 1.58 -1.83 11.30
N GLY A 129 2.91 -2.03 11.25
CA GLY A 129 3.78 -1.61 10.14
C GLY A 129 4.11 -0.12 10.13
N ALA A 130 3.17 0.75 10.49
CA ALA A 130 3.42 2.20 10.58
C ALA A 130 4.01 2.62 11.94
N PHE A 131 3.57 1.96 13.01
CA PHE A 131 3.88 2.29 14.41
C PHE A 131 4.20 1.03 15.23
N GLY A 132 5.11 1.15 16.18
CA GLY A 132 5.41 0.13 17.18
C GLY A 132 5.89 0.79 18.45
N VAL A 133 5.39 0.33 19.62
CA VAL A 133 5.76 0.90 20.91
C VAL A 133 7.15 0.42 21.31
N VAL A 134 8.03 1.36 21.64
CA VAL A 134 9.39 1.09 22.12
C VAL A 134 9.50 1.43 23.61
N PRO A 135 10.40 0.77 24.37
CA PRO A 135 10.59 1.04 25.79
C PRO A 135 11.00 2.49 26.06
N TYR A 136 10.51 3.05 27.17
CA TYR A 136 10.91 4.37 27.65
C TYR A 136 12.44 4.51 27.72
N GLY A 137 12.97 5.60 27.20
CA GLY A 137 14.40 5.88 27.17
C GLY A 137 15.16 5.29 25.97
N SER A 138 14.47 4.60 25.04
CA SER A 138 15.09 4.09 23.81
C SER A 138 15.69 5.22 22.97
N GLY A 139 17.01 5.21 22.80
CA GLY A 139 17.77 6.24 22.08
C GLY A 139 17.89 6.01 20.58
N ARG A 140 18.83 6.73 19.93
CA ARG A 140 19.05 6.68 18.47
C ARG A 140 19.65 5.37 17.95
N ASP A 141 20.37 4.63 18.81
CA ASP A 141 21.01 3.35 18.48
C ASP A 141 20.12 2.14 18.79
N PHE A 142 18.84 2.37 19.10
CA PHE A 142 17.87 1.33 19.47
C PHE A 142 17.75 0.23 18.40
N TRP A 143 17.85 0.58 17.13
CA TRP A 143 17.79 -0.35 15.99
C TRP A 143 18.84 -1.48 16.04
N ARG A 144 19.96 -1.29 16.78
CA ARG A 144 21.01 -2.32 16.92
C ARG A 144 20.56 -3.52 17.76
N HIS A 145 19.72 -3.25 18.74
CA HIS A 145 19.18 -4.23 19.68
C HIS A 145 17.71 -3.87 19.98
N PRO A 146 16.83 -3.99 18.99
CA PRO A 146 15.43 -3.64 19.18
C PRO A 146 14.78 -4.59 20.17
N ILE A 147 14.00 -4.03 21.09
CA ILE A 147 13.24 -4.73 22.11
C ILE A 147 11.79 -4.27 21.99
N GLY A 148 10.91 -5.19 21.62
CA GLY A 148 9.47 -4.94 21.49
C GLY A 148 8.64 -5.74 22.47
N SER A 149 7.34 -5.70 22.29
CA SER A 149 6.34 -6.51 23.01
C SER A 149 5.73 -7.61 22.14
N GLY A 150 6.15 -7.72 20.88
CA GLY A 150 5.63 -8.66 19.90
C GLY A 150 6.07 -10.11 20.15
N PRO A 151 5.52 -11.05 19.35
CA PRO A 151 5.69 -12.50 19.54
C PRO A 151 7.09 -13.02 19.24
N TYR A 152 7.92 -12.27 18.53
CA TYR A 152 9.30 -12.62 18.22
C TYR A 152 10.26 -11.56 18.71
N ARG A 153 11.39 -12.00 19.29
CA ARG A 153 12.50 -11.13 19.69
C ARG A 153 13.58 -11.10 18.61
N PHE A 154 14.21 -9.96 18.47
CA PHE A 154 15.38 -9.80 17.60
C PHE A 154 16.59 -10.56 18.16
N VAL A 155 17.34 -11.23 17.27
CA VAL A 155 18.59 -11.92 17.62
C VAL A 155 19.78 -11.25 16.95
N SER A 156 19.72 -11.11 15.61
CA SER A 156 20.80 -10.51 14.84
C SER A 156 20.34 -10.06 13.46
N GLN A 157 21.07 -9.10 12.90
CA GLN A 157 20.98 -8.70 11.50
C GLN A 157 22.39 -8.61 10.92
N GLN A 158 22.57 -9.21 9.74
CA GLN A 158 23.74 -9.02 8.89
C GLN A 158 23.25 -8.44 7.56
N THR A 159 23.62 -7.20 7.29
CA THR A 159 23.23 -6.49 6.04
C THR A 159 23.57 -7.35 4.82
N ASP A 160 22.65 -7.39 3.86
CA ASP A 160 22.71 -8.17 2.62
C ASP A 160 22.86 -9.69 2.82
N LYS A 161 22.59 -10.18 4.00
CA LYS A 161 22.63 -11.61 4.31
C LYS A 161 21.37 -12.13 4.98
N ASP A 162 21.09 -11.70 6.21
CA ASP A 162 19.91 -12.16 6.94
C ASP A 162 19.52 -11.30 8.14
N VAL A 163 18.26 -11.48 8.56
CA VAL A 163 17.74 -11.11 9.87
C VAL A 163 17.26 -12.38 10.58
N ILE A 164 17.55 -12.52 11.85
CA ILE A 164 17.16 -13.66 12.68
C ILE A 164 16.30 -13.19 13.82
N LEU A 165 15.10 -13.77 13.91
CA LEU A 165 14.19 -13.62 15.02
C LEU A 165 14.00 -14.95 15.73
N GLU A 166 13.76 -14.92 17.04
CA GLU A 166 13.36 -16.06 17.85
C GLU A 166 12.06 -15.78 18.58
N ARG A 167 11.25 -16.82 18.78
CA ARG A 167 10.01 -16.73 19.57
C ARG A 167 10.32 -16.12 20.93
N ALA A 168 9.54 -15.12 21.34
CA ALA A 168 9.66 -14.51 22.67
C ALA A 168 9.40 -15.57 23.77
N ALA A 169 10.04 -15.40 24.92
CA ALA A 169 9.83 -16.30 26.06
C ALA A 169 8.41 -16.20 26.62
N SER A 170 7.79 -15.04 26.50
CA SER A 170 6.39 -14.76 26.84
C SER A 170 5.80 -13.78 25.84
N TYR A 171 4.53 -13.91 25.59
CA TYR A 171 3.74 -12.99 24.76
C TYR A 171 2.34 -12.89 25.32
N TRP A 172 1.74 -11.73 25.29
CA TRP A 172 0.40 -11.49 25.82
C TRP A 172 -0.73 -12.06 24.95
N GLY A 173 -0.45 -12.30 23.67
CA GLY A 173 -1.34 -12.97 22.70
C GLY A 173 -0.98 -14.46 22.53
N PRO A 174 -1.53 -15.10 21.49
CA PRO A 174 -1.18 -16.48 21.14
C PRO A 174 0.31 -16.63 20.83
N MET A 175 0.95 -17.62 21.44
CA MET A 175 2.38 -17.90 21.21
C MET A 175 2.58 -18.52 19.81
N PRO A 176 3.52 -18.03 19.00
CA PRO A 176 3.88 -18.66 17.73
C PRO A 176 4.37 -20.10 17.93
N HIS A 177 4.10 -20.95 16.94
CA HIS A 177 4.60 -22.32 16.94
C HIS A 177 6.06 -22.43 16.46
N ILE A 178 6.46 -21.55 15.54
CA ILE A 178 7.82 -21.54 14.98
C ILE A 178 8.76 -20.88 15.97
N GLU A 179 9.83 -21.61 16.38
CA GLU A 179 10.77 -21.12 17.39
C GLU A 179 11.74 -20.07 16.83
N ARG A 180 12.11 -20.19 15.56
CA ARG A 180 13.10 -19.32 14.93
C ARG A 180 12.75 -19.04 13.47
N VAL A 181 12.79 -17.77 13.10
CA VAL A 181 12.60 -17.29 11.72
C VAL A 181 13.89 -16.66 11.24
N ARG A 182 14.38 -17.11 10.10
CA ARG A 182 15.48 -16.49 9.37
C ARG A 182 14.94 -15.85 8.10
N PHE A 183 15.07 -14.54 7.98
CA PHE A 183 14.82 -13.78 6.76
C PHE A 183 16.12 -13.73 5.98
N ALA A 184 16.29 -14.59 4.99
CA ALA A 184 17.48 -14.63 4.15
C ALA A 184 17.34 -13.69 2.96
N VAL A 185 18.30 -12.80 2.79
CA VAL A 185 18.33 -11.83 1.69
C VAL A 185 18.81 -12.52 0.42
N VAL A 186 17.94 -12.61 -0.57
CA VAL A 186 18.21 -13.19 -1.90
C VAL A 186 17.56 -12.26 -2.95
N PRO A 187 18.30 -11.31 -3.54
CA PRO A 187 17.73 -10.31 -4.44
C PRO A 187 17.18 -10.86 -5.75
N ASP A 188 17.77 -11.95 -6.26
CA ASP A 188 17.40 -12.54 -7.55
C ASP A 188 16.21 -13.48 -7.42
N ALA A 189 15.11 -13.19 -8.11
CA ALA A 189 13.87 -13.96 -8.06
C ALA A 189 14.03 -15.40 -8.59
N THR A 190 14.91 -15.63 -9.55
CA THR A 190 15.19 -16.98 -10.09
C THR A 190 15.90 -17.82 -9.03
N THR A 191 16.85 -17.24 -8.33
CA THR A 191 17.54 -17.88 -7.20
C THR A 191 16.56 -18.20 -6.09
N GLN A 192 15.64 -17.27 -5.73
CA GLN A 192 14.59 -17.54 -4.76
C GLN A 192 13.72 -18.73 -5.16
N ALA A 193 13.27 -18.78 -6.42
CA ALA A 193 12.48 -19.90 -6.94
C ALA A 193 13.23 -21.25 -6.83
N LEU A 194 14.53 -21.26 -7.10
CA LEU A 194 15.37 -22.45 -6.96
C LEU A 194 15.55 -22.89 -5.51
N GLU A 195 15.73 -21.94 -4.57
CA GLU A 195 15.85 -22.23 -3.14
C GLU A 195 14.55 -22.83 -2.57
N LEU A 196 13.39 -22.29 -2.97
CA LEU A 196 12.09 -22.88 -2.64
C LEU A 196 11.91 -24.28 -3.22
N GLN A 197 12.27 -24.47 -4.49
CA GLN A 197 12.16 -25.77 -5.16
C GLN A 197 13.04 -26.85 -4.52
N LYS A 198 14.26 -26.49 -4.08
CA LYS A 198 15.18 -27.39 -3.37
C LYS A 198 14.73 -27.68 -1.93
N GLY A 199 13.85 -26.87 -1.36
CA GLY A 199 13.45 -26.97 0.05
C GLY A 199 14.48 -26.39 1.03
N SER A 200 15.46 -25.61 0.56
CA SER A 200 16.41 -24.86 1.39
C SER A 200 15.79 -23.59 1.98
N ALA A 201 14.65 -23.16 1.43
CA ALA A 201 13.80 -22.12 1.95
C ALA A 201 12.36 -22.60 2.08
N ASP A 202 11.63 -22.04 3.06
CA ASP A 202 10.25 -22.45 3.35
C ASP A 202 9.21 -21.57 2.69
N VAL A 203 9.47 -20.27 2.55
CA VAL A 203 8.46 -19.31 2.09
C VAL A 203 9.07 -18.06 1.47
N ALA A 204 8.38 -17.50 0.46
CA ALA A 204 8.60 -16.19 -0.11
C ALA A 204 7.23 -15.49 -0.34
N VAL A 205 7.15 -14.19 -0.08
CA VAL A 205 5.96 -13.35 -0.25
C VAL A 205 6.26 -12.27 -1.27
N ASN A 206 5.44 -12.17 -2.31
CA ASN A 206 5.51 -11.14 -3.37
C ASN A 206 6.89 -10.94 -4.04
N ALA A 207 7.77 -11.92 -3.95
CA ALA A 207 9.17 -11.80 -4.34
C ALA A 207 9.49 -12.45 -5.71
N LEU A 208 8.52 -13.13 -6.32
CA LEU A 208 8.69 -13.86 -7.57
C LEU A 208 7.91 -13.19 -8.72
N THR A 209 8.41 -13.37 -9.94
CA THR A 209 7.69 -12.91 -11.13
C THR A 209 6.51 -13.82 -11.46
N PRO A 210 5.47 -13.35 -12.18
CA PRO A 210 4.33 -14.16 -12.57
C PRO A 210 4.70 -15.47 -13.30
N ASP A 211 5.68 -15.45 -14.16
CA ASP A 211 6.14 -16.64 -14.87
C ASP A 211 6.83 -17.66 -13.95
N LEU A 212 7.62 -17.19 -12.98
CA LEU A 212 8.23 -18.09 -11.99
C LEU A 212 7.16 -18.72 -11.08
N ILE A 213 6.19 -17.94 -10.62
CA ILE A 213 5.05 -18.43 -9.82
C ILE A 213 4.28 -19.50 -10.61
N TYR A 214 3.97 -19.21 -11.88
CA TYR A 214 3.29 -20.17 -12.77
C TYR A 214 4.07 -21.49 -12.89
N ALA A 215 5.38 -21.43 -13.07
CA ALA A 215 6.24 -22.61 -13.13
C ALA A 215 6.29 -23.39 -11.80
N LEU A 216 6.19 -22.71 -10.66
CA LEU A 216 6.22 -23.33 -9.32
C LEU A 216 4.88 -23.99 -8.94
N LYS A 217 3.74 -23.59 -9.51
CA LYS A 217 2.42 -24.22 -9.26
C LYS A 217 2.42 -25.74 -9.54
N SER A 218 3.27 -26.21 -10.45
CA SER A 218 3.37 -27.64 -10.79
C SER A 218 4.30 -28.46 -9.87
N LYS A 219 5.00 -27.83 -8.92
CA LYS A 219 5.99 -28.52 -8.09
C LYS A 219 5.32 -29.23 -6.91
N PRO A 220 5.54 -30.56 -6.71
CA PRO A 220 4.78 -31.34 -5.74
C PRO A 220 5.04 -30.96 -4.27
N ASN A 221 6.19 -30.34 -3.98
CA ASN A 221 6.60 -29.92 -2.63
C ASN A 221 6.21 -28.49 -2.28
N LEU A 222 5.64 -27.73 -3.24
CA LEU A 222 5.27 -26.34 -3.05
C LEU A 222 3.75 -26.13 -3.07
N VAL A 223 3.32 -25.08 -2.41
CA VAL A 223 1.98 -24.51 -2.48
C VAL A 223 2.12 -23.06 -2.91
N VAL A 224 1.21 -22.60 -3.74
CA VAL A 224 1.07 -21.22 -4.14
C VAL A 224 -0.27 -20.74 -3.63
N GLU A 225 -0.24 -19.86 -2.64
CA GLU A 225 -1.42 -19.15 -2.12
C GLU A 225 -1.47 -17.77 -2.79
N ASP A 226 -2.61 -17.42 -3.35
CA ASP A 226 -2.85 -16.10 -3.92
C ASP A 226 -4.12 -15.49 -3.33
N GLY A 227 -4.06 -14.21 -3.03
CA GLY A 227 -5.16 -13.43 -2.47
C GLY A 227 -5.17 -12.01 -3.00
N ALA A 228 -6.31 -11.33 -2.84
CA ALA A 228 -6.43 -9.95 -3.27
C ALA A 228 -5.41 -9.04 -2.56
N GLY A 229 -4.61 -8.32 -3.33
CA GLY A 229 -3.63 -7.37 -2.83
C GLY A 229 -4.06 -5.92 -2.98
N THR A 230 -3.25 -4.99 -2.47
CA THR A 230 -3.51 -3.54 -2.49
C THR A 230 -2.63 -2.77 -3.47
N ARG A 231 -1.68 -3.42 -4.14
CA ARG A 231 -0.77 -2.77 -5.09
C ARG A 231 -1.51 -2.46 -6.39
N LEU A 232 -1.93 -1.20 -6.54
CA LEU A 232 -2.68 -0.72 -7.71
C LEU A 232 -1.74 -0.24 -8.81
N ASN A 233 -1.95 -0.73 -10.03
CA ASN A 233 -1.38 -0.15 -11.24
C ASN A 233 -2.44 0.69 -11.95
N TYR A 234 -2.06 1.89 -12.40
CA TYR A 234 -2.97 2.82 -13.04
C TYR A 234 -2.26 3.67 -14.09
N ILE A 235 -3.02 4.33 -14.95
CA ILE A 235 -2.53 5.34 -15.89
C ILE A 235 -3.04 6.69 -15.42
N VAL A 236 -2.15 7.66 -15.25
CA VAL A 236 -2.52 9.04 -14.96
C VAL A 236 -2.56 9.86 -16.25
N PHE A 237 -3.58 10.68 -16.39
CA PHE A 237 -3.72 11.69 -17.44
C PHE A 237 -3.37 13.07 -16.92
N ASN A 238 -2.66 13.87 -17.70
CA ASN A 238 -2.56 15.30 -17.47
C ASN A 238 -3.80 15.98 -18.06
N VAL A 239 -4.81 16.25 -17.23
CA VAL A 239 -6.08 16.81 -17.70
C VAL A 239 -5.99 18.28 -18.15
N ARG A 240 -4.81 18.92 -18.06
CA ARG A 240 -4.54 20.24 -18.64
C ARG A 240 -4.20 20.14 -20.14
N ASP A 241 -3.87 18.93 -20.62
CA ASP A 241 -3.59 18.71 -22.03
C ASP A 241 -4.83 18.99 -22.90
N PRO A 242 -4.69 19.67 -24.05
CA PRO A 242 -5.82 20.05 -24.88
C PRO A 242 -6.70 18.88 -25.37
N ILE A 243 -6.13 17.69 -25.56
CA ILE A 243 -6.85 16.48 -25.97
C ILE A 243 -7.43 15.77 -24.73
N LEU A 244 -6.59 15.57 -23.71
CA LEU A 244 -6.93 14.78 -22.51
C LEU A 244 -7.81 15.55 -21.51
N ARG A 245 -8.06 16.85 -21.67
CA ARG A 245 -9.05 17.58 -20.86
C ARG A 245 -10.48 17.13 -21.09
N ASP A 246 -10.77 16.58 -22.28
CA ASP A 246 -12.08 16.01 -22.58
C ASP A 246 -12.26 14.64 -21.94
N ALA A 247 -13.31 14.49 -21.11
CA ALA A 247 -13.60 13.24 -20.42
C ALA A 247 -13.97 12.12 -21.41
N HIS A 248 -14.65 12.43 -22.53
CA HIS A 248 -15.01 11.42 -23.53
C HIS A 248 -13.77 10.78 -24.17
N VAL A 249 -12.70 11.55 -24.38
CA VAL A 249 -11.42 11.02 -24.86
C VAL A 249 -10.81 10.07 -23.82
N ARG A 250 -10.83 10.42 -22.52
CA ARG A 250 -10.30 9.55 -21.46
C ARG A 250 -11.14 8.29 -21.30
N GLN A 251 -12.46 8.40 -21.38
CA GLN A 251 -13.39 7.26 -21.39
C GLN A 251 -13.16 6.35 -22.62
N ALA A 252 -12.95 6.91 -23.81
CA ALA A 252 -12.62 6.13 -25.00
C ALA A 252 -11.30 5.37 -24.83
N ILE A 253 -10.27 5.99 -24.25
CA ILE A 253 -9.01 5.32 -23.94
C ILE A 253 -9.25 4.16 -22.96
N ALA A 254 -10.07 4.35 -21.90
CA ALA A 254 -10.39 3.31 -20.94
C ALA A 254 -11.11 2.11 -21.59
N LEU A 255 -12.11 2.37 -22.44
CA LEU A 255 -12.85 1.35 -23.18
C LEU A 255 -11.99 0.58 -24.20
N ALA A 256 -10.90 1.17 -24.69
CA ALA A 256 -9.98 0.53 -25.63
C ALA A 256 -8.95 -0.40 -24.95
N ILE A 257 -8.83 -0.37 -23.62
CA ILE A 257 -7.86 -1.18 -22.88
C ILE A 257 -8.51 -2.48 -22.41
N ASN A 258 -8.09 -3.60 -22.98
CA ASN A 258 -8.54 -4.93 -22.57
C ASN A 258 -7.77 -5.40 -21.32
N ARG A 259 -8.18 -4.87 -20.14
CA ARG A 259 -7.57 -5.18 -18.85
C ARG A 259 -7.56 -6.69 -18.54
N PRO A 260 -8.67 -7.45 -18.72
CA PRO A 260 -8.68 -8.89 -18.51
C PRO A 260 -7.65 -9.64 -19.38
N LEU A 261 -7.54 -9.29 -20.66
CA LEU A 261 -6.57 -9.93 -21.55
C LEU A 261 -5.12 -9.66 -21.12
N ILE A 262 -4.83 -8.42 -20.68
CA ILE A 262 -3.50 -8.06 -20.17
C ILE A 262 -3.18 -8.85 -18.90
N ILE A 263 -4.11 -8.94 -17.96
CA ILE A 263 -3.97 -9.72 -16.72
C ILE A 263 -3.66 -11.19 -17.06
N HIS A 264 -4.45 -11.78 -17.95
CA HIS A 264 -4.23 -13.17 -18.37
C HIS A 264 -2.86 -13.39 -19.01
N SER A 265 -2.51 -12.54 -20.00
CA SER A 265 -1.35 -12.76 -20.87
C SER A 265 -0.03 -12.37 -20.23
N LEU A 266 0.02 -11.23 -19.51
CA LEU A 266 1.25 -10.70 -18.92
C LEU A 266 1.39 -11.04 -17.43
N LEU A 267 0.28 -11.15 -16.70
CA LEU A 267 0.32 -11.34 -15.25
C LEU A 267 -0.09 -12.75 -14.81
N ARG A 268 -0.35 -13.66 -15.76
CA ARG A 268 -0.71 -15.06 -15.46
C ARG A 268 -1.87 -15.19 -14.47
N ASP A 269 -2.87 -14.34 -14.62
CA ASP A 269 -4.06 -14.23 -13.75
C ASP A 269 -3.74 -13.87 -12.27
N GLN A 270 -2.57 -13.26 -12.01
CA GLN A 270 -2.15 -12.83 -10.67
C GLN A 270 -2.46 -11.35 -10.41
N ALA A 271 -3.61 -10.93 -10.85
CA ALA A 271 -4.14 -9.59 -10.64
C ALA A 271 -5.65 -9.58 -10.82
N ARG A 272 -6.31 -8.56 -10.28
CA ARG A 272 -7.75 -8.33 -10.38
C ARG A 272 -8.00 -6.95 -10.96
N VAL A 273 -8.96 -6.86 -11.90
CA VAL A 273 -9.34 -5.56 -12.49
C VAL A 273 -9.70 -4.57 -11.37
N ALA A 274 -9.15 -3.38 -11.45
CA ALA A 274 -9.40 -2.31 -10.49
C ALA A 274 -10.42 -1.32 -11.06
N GLU A 275 -11.52 -1.10 -10.33
CA GLU A 275 -12.55 -0.11 -10.70
C GLU A 275 -12.45 1.17 -9.85
N SER A 276 -11.76 1.12 -8.73
CA SER A 276 -11.55 2.24 -7.83
C SER A 276 -10.09 2.33 -7.39
N LEU A 277 -9.72 3.45 -6.77
CA LEU A 277 -8.45 3.62 -6.05
C LEU A 277 -8.40 2.75 -4.78
N LEU A 278 -9.56 2.41 -4.19
CA LEU A 278 -9.67 1.49 -3.06
C LEU A 278 -9.88 0.06 -3.55
N PRO A 279 -9.23 -0.94 -2.91
CA PRO A 279 -9.48 -2.34 -3.21
C PRO A 279 -10.92 -2.74 -2.84
N SER A 280 -11.47 -3.76 -3.51
CA SER A 280 -12.88 -4.14 -3.37
C SER A 280 -13.28 -4.64 -1.97
N GLN A 281 -12.32 -5.05 -1.15
CA GLN A 281 -12.55 -5.45 0.24
C GLN A 281 -12.68 -4.25 1.19
N HIS A 282 -12.32 -3.05 0.73
CA HIS A 282 -12.28 -1.86 1.58
C HIS A 282 -13.70 -1.42 1.98
N TRP A 283 -13.91 -1.07 3.25
CA TRP A 283 -15.22 -0.68 3.80
C TRP A 283 -15.87 0.51 3.06
N ALA A 284 -15.09 1.42 2.49
CA ALA A 284 -15.57 2.58 1.73
C ALA A 284 -15.72 2.30 0.23
N TRP A 285 -15.35 1.11 -0.26
CA TRP A 285 -15.47 0.77 -1.67
C TRP A 285 -16.93 0.62 -2.11
N THR A 286 -17.20 0.92 -3.39
CA THR A 286 -18.51 0.70 -4.01
C THR A 286 -18.36 0.15 -5.42
N VAL A 287 -19.31 -0.72 -5.81
CA VAL A 287 -19.49 -1.19 -7.19
C VAL A 287 -20.37 -0.23 -8.00
N ASP A 288 -21.11 0.65 -7.32
CA ASP A 288 -22.07 1.58 -7.93
C ASP A 288 -21.37 2.78 -8.56
N THR A 289 -20.57 2.50 -9.59
CA THR A 289 -19.84 3.51 -10.37
C THR A 289 -20.00 3.22 -11.86
N GLU A 290 -19.78 4.23 -12.69
CA GLU A 290 -19.73 4.04 -14.14
C GLU A 290 -18.60 3.08 -14.52
N GLN A 291 -18.95 2.03 -15.29
CA GLN A 291 -18.02 0.99 -15.67
C GLN A 291 -17.53 1.22 -17.11
N HIS A 292 -16.23 0.96 -17.32
CA HIS A 292 -15.60 1.09 -18.64
C HIS A 292 -15.00 -0.28 -19.06
N PRO A 293 -15.84 -1.29 -19.36
CA PRO A 293 -15.37 -2.57 -19.88
C PRO A 293 -14.79 -2.40 -21.29
N PHE A 294 -13.95 -3.34 -21.72
CA PHE A 294 -13.37 -3.31 -23.06
C PHE A 294 -14.45 -3.30 -24.14
N ASP A 295 -14.55 -2.19 -24.84
CA ASP A 295 -15.49 -1.94 -25.96
C ASP A 295 -14.87 -0.93 -26.94
N PRO A 296 -14.03 -1.39 -27.87
CA PRO A 296 -13.39 -0.51 -28.85
C PRO A 296 -14.38 0.13 -29.83
N ALA A 297 -15.58 -0.46 -30.06
CA ALA A 297 -16.58 0.13 -30.91
C ALA A 297 -17.23 1.35 -30.24
N LYS A 298 -17.58 1.25 -28.96
CA LYS A 298 -18.04 2.40 -28.16
C LYS A 298 -16.94 3.47 -28.04
N ALA A 299 -15.68 3.06 -27.89
CA ALA A 299 -14.55 3.98 -27.86
C ALA A 299 -14.43 4.80 -29.16
N ASP A 300 -14.57 4.14 -30.33
CA ASP A 300 -14.58 4.81 -31.64
C ASP A 300 -15.70 5.86 -31.73
N THR A 301 -16.92 5.50 -31.32
CA THR A 301 -18.09 6.41 -31.31
C THR A 301 -17.82 7.63 -30.42
N LEU A 302 -17.34 7.44 -29.22
CA LEU A 302 -17.02 8.55 -28.29
C LEU A 302 -15.97 9.51 -28.85
N LEU A 303 -14.96 9.00 -29.57
CA LEU A 303 -13.95 9.85 -30.22
C LEU A 303 -14.53 10.64 -31.41
N ASP A 304 -15.47 10.07 -32.17
CA ASP A 304 -16.17 10.78 -33.24
C ASP A 304 -17.05 11.90 -32.65
N GLU A 305 -17.80 11.62 -31.57
CA GLU A 305 -18.64 12.59 -30.88
C GLU A 305 -17.80 13.71 -30.22
N ALA A 306 -16.61 13.38 -29.72
CA ALA A 306 -15.66 14.34 -29.16
C ALA A 306 -14.96 15.21 -30.23
N GLY A 307 -15.27 15.01 -31.54
CA GLY A 307 -14.74 15.80 -32.63
C GLY A 307 -13.36 15.34 -33.14
N TYR A 308 -12.98 14.10 -32.87
CA TYR A 308 -11.75 13.48 -33.35
C TYR A 308 -12.03 12.36 -34.36
N PRO A 309 -12.56 12.66 -35.57
CA PRO A 309 -12.79 11.64 -36.59
C PRO A 309 -11.48 11.04 -37.10
N ARG A 310 -11.52 9.82 -37.67
CA ARG A 310 -10.35 9.20 -38.30
C ARG A 310 -9.86 10.01 -39.49
N GLY A 311 -8.59 10.36 -39.46
CA GLY A 311 -7.92 11.06 -40.56
C GLY A 311 -7.38 10.09 -41.65
N ALA A 312 -6.53 10.61 -42.51
CA ALA A 312 -5.83 9.82 -43.51
C ALA A 312 -4.95 8.74 -42.80
N GLY A 313 -5.05 7.49 -43.26
CA GLY A 313 -4.35 6.37 -42.63
C GLY A 313 -4.99 5.85 -41.35
N GLY A 314 -6.20 6.31 -41.00
CA GLY A 314 -6.95 5.82 -39.83
C GLY A 314 -6.53 6.40 -38.49
N VAL A 315 -5.54 7.31 -38.46
CA VAL A 315 -5.10 7.97 -37.23
C VAL A 315 -5.98 9.18 -36.92
N ARG A 316 -6.41 9.33 -35.66
CA ARG A 316 -7.20 10.47 -35.17
C ARG A 316 -6.28 11.58 -34.62
N PHE A 317 -5.36 11.19 -33.74
CA PHE A 317 -4.36 12.07 -33.11
C PHE A 317 -3.21 11.26 -32.51
N HIS A 318 -2.18 11.99 -32.09
CA HIS A 318 -1.03 11.45 -31.37
C HIS A 318 -1.09 11.85 -29.90
N ILE A 319 -0.73 10.92 -28.99
CA ILE A 319 -0.55 11.17 -27.57
C ILE A 319 0.81 10.61 -27.11
N GLY A 320 1.57 11.43 -26.39
CA GLY A 320 2.82 11.02 -25.78
C GLY A 320 2.60 10.27 -24.44
N MET A 321 3.18 9.09 -24.30
CA MET A 321 3.23 8.37 -23.04
C MET A 321 4.66 8.28 -22.55
N LYS A 322 4.93 8.91 -21.38
CA LYS A 322 6.23 8.79 -20.71
C LYS A 322 6.22 7.56 -19.80
N THR A 323 7.30 6.79 -19.83
CA THR A 323 7.46 5.56 -19.04
C THR A 323 8.82 5.55 -18.34
N SER A 324 8.97 4.69 -17.32
CA SER A 324 10.29 4.33 -16.80
C SER A 324 10.95 3.26 -17.69
N THR A 325 12.21 2.94 -17.40
CA THR A 325 12.95 1.85 -18.03
C THR A 325 12.63 0.46 -17.44
N ASP A 326 11.71 0.38 -16.47
CA ASP A 326 11.18 -0.88 -15.91
C ASP A 326 10.62 -1.76 -17.04
N GLU A 327 11.04 -3.02 -17.10
CA GLU A 327 10.69 -3.93 -18.20
C GLU A 327 9.19 -4.24 -18.25
N THR A 328 8.56 -4.45 -17.09
CA THR A 328 7.12 -4.73 -17.01
C THR A 328 6.32 -3.54 -17.51
N VAL A 329 6.73 -2.32 -17.14
CA VAL A 329 6.11 -1.08 -17.62
C VAL A 329 6.30 -0.91 -19.12
N ARG A 330 7.46 -1.28 -19.65
CA ARG A 330 7.73 -1.23 -21.09
C ARG A 330 6.84 -2.20 -21.88
N LEU A 331 6.72 -3.45 -21.43
CA LEU A 331 5.87 -4.47 -22.04
C LEU A 331 4.40 -4.01 -22.04
N LEU A 332 3.91 -3.56 -20.90
CA LEU A 332 2.57 -2.97 -20.79
C LEU A 332 2.36 -1.83 -21.80
N SER A 333 3.32 -0.92 -21.88
CA SER A 333 3.21 0.25 -22.77
C SER A 333 3.08 -0.13 -24.24
N VAL A 334 3.78 -1.17 -24.70
CA VAL A 334 3.67 -1.69 -26.08
C VAL A 334 2.29 -2.32 -26.32
N VAL A 335 1.74 -3.04 -25.34
CA VAL A 335 0.37 -3.59 -25.45
C VAL A 335 -0.66 -2.46 -25.53
N LEU A 336 -0.55 -1.43 -24.69
CA LEU A 336 -1.42 -0.26 -24.74
C LEU A 336 -1.33 0.46 -26.09
N GLN A 337 -0.11 0.62 -26.63
CA GLN A 337 0.10 1.21 -27.96
C GLN A 337 -0.67 0.45 -29.06
N GLN A 338 -0.62 -0.88 -29.04
CA GLN A 338 -1.34 -1.71 -29.99
C GLN A 338 -2.85 -1.61 -29.85
N GLN A 339 -3.36 -1.60 -28.60
CA GLN A 339 -4.80 -1.52 -28.33
C GLN A 339 -5.35 -0.14 -28.72
N LEU A 340 -4.66 0.94 -28.38
CA LEU A 340 -5.09 2.30 -28.72
C LEU A 340 -5.02 2.58 -30.24
N ALA A 341 -4.09 1.95 -30.95
CA ALA A 341 -4.03 2.04 -32.40
C ALA A 341 -5.31 1.48 -33.06
N GLN A 342 -6.01 0.52 -32.47
CA GLN A 342 -7.27 -0.03 -33.00
C GLN A 342 -8.37 1.03 -33.08
N ILE A 343 -8.38 1.99 -32.17
CA ILE A 343 -9.31 3.13 -32.13
C ILE A 343 -8.74 4.41 -32.77
N GLY A 344 -7.60 4.31 -33.47
CA GLY A 344 -6.98 5.41 -34.22
C GLY A 344 -6.13 6.35 -33.35
N ILE A 345 -5.80 6.01 -32.13
CA ILE A 345 -4.88 6.80 -31.29
C ILE A 345 -3.45 6.29 -31.51
N ALA A 346 -2.57 7.15 -32.01
CA ALA A 346 -1.13 6.88 -32.11
C ALA A 346 -0.45 7.21 -30.77
N LEU A 347 0.00 6.17 -30.04
CA LEU A 347 0.67 6.35 -28.76
C LEU A 347 2.20 6.43 -28.97
N ASP A 348 2.77 7.61 -28.68
CA ASP A 348 4.20 7.88 -28.81
C ASP A 348 4.92 7.56 -27.48
N LEU A 349 5.61 6.42 -27.43
CA LEU A 349 6.28 5.95 -26.22
C LEU A 349 7.66 6.61 -26.02
N ARG A 350 7.94 7.11 -24.82
CA ARG A 350 9.22 7.68 -24.43
C ARG A 350 9.66 7.16 -23.06
N SER A 351 10.73 6.37 -23.02
CA SER A 351 11.27 5.81 -21.78
C SER A 351 12.40 6.67 -21.22
N TYR A 352 12.38 6.86 -19.90
CA TYR A 352 13.35 7.64 -19.15
C TYR A 352 13.83 6.84 -17.93
N GLU A 353 15.01 7.18 -17.42
CA GLU A 353 15.43 6.73 -16.10
C GLU A 353 14.42 7.19 -15.04
N PHE A 354 14.24 6.40 -13.97
CA PHE A 354 13.12 6.57 -13.03
C PHE A 354 13.08 7.96 -12.38
N ALA A 355 14.21 8.52 -11.94
CA ALA A 355 14.23 9.85 -11.30
C ALA A 355 13.80 10.96 -12.27
N THR A 356 14.22 10.88 -13.54
CA THR A 356 13.80 11.81 -14.60
C THR A 356 12.32 11.66 -14.90
N PHE A 357 11.85 10.43 -15.07
CA PHE A 357 10.44 10.12 -15.28
C PHE A 357 9.56 10.67 -14.14
N TYR A 358 9.97 10.42 -12.89
CA TYR A 358 9.22 10.88 -11.72
C TYR A 358 9.22 12.42 -11.58
N ALA A 359 10.36 13.07 -11.86
CA ALA A 359 10.44 14.53 -11.88
C ALA A 359 9.48 15.13 -12.92
N ASP A 360 9.36 14.52 -14.09
CA ASP A 360 8.44 14.95 -15.15
C ASP A 360 6.96 14.79 -14.74
N LEU A 361 6.62 13.71 -14.01
CA LEU A 361 5.28 13.54 -13.44
C LEU A 361 4.95 14.66 -12.45
N VAL A 362 5.87 14.96 -11.53
CA VAL A 362 5.66 16.01 -10.52
C VAL A 362 5.56 17.39 -11.17
N LYS A 363 6.34 17.66 -12.22
CA LYS A 363 6.27 18.93 -12.98
C LYS A 363 5.04 19.02 -13.90
N GLY A 364 4.36 17.92 -14.19
CA GLY A 364 3.28 17.85 -15.17
C GLY A 364 3.73 18.02 -16.62
N THR A 365 4.95 17.58 -16.95
CA THR A 365 5.50 17.61 -18.30
C THR A 365 5.27 16.28 -19.01
N PHE A 366 4.06 15.79 -19.02
CA PHE A 366 3.62 14.55 -19.66
C PHE A 366 2.17 14.72 -20.15
N GLN A 367 1.70 13.83 -21.04
CA GLN A 367 0.30 13.67 -21.42
C GLN A 367 -0.31 12.46 -20.70
N MET A 368 0.27 11.27 -20.90
CA MET A 368 -0.07 10.03 -20.19
C MET A 368 1.16 9.43 -19.51
N ALA A 369 0.95 8.75 -18.40
CA ALA A 369 2.02 8.01 -17.72
C ALA A 369 1.46 6.85 -16.89
N PRO A 370 2.10 5.66 -16.92
CA PRO A 370 1.79 4.58 -15.98
C PRO A 370 2.33 4.94 -14.61
N SER A 371 1.62 4.54 -13.59
CA SER A 371 2.02 4.73 -12.20
C SER A 371 1.48 3.61 -11.32
N ARG A 372 1.89 3.59 -10.05
CA ARG A 372 1.41 2.60 -9.09
C ARG A 372 1.23 3.21 -7.70
N TRP A 373 0.24 2.68 -6.96
CA TRP A 373 0.07 2.91 -5.54
C TRP A 373 0.52 1.68 -4.77
N ILE A 374 1.29 1.90 -3.71
CA ILE A 374 1.78 0.85 -2.82
C ILE A 374 1.47 1.29 -1.39
N GLY A 375 0.56 0.59 -0.72
CA GLY A 375 0.18 0.82 0.67
C GLY A 375 -0.75 2.02 0.95
N GLY A 376 -0.59 3.14 0.25
CA GLY A 376 -1.33 4.36 0.54
C GLY A 376 -2.84 4.28 0.29
N ASN A 377 -3.30 3.35 -0.54
CA ASN A 377 -4.70 3.13 -0.90
C ASN A 377 -5.43 2.13 0.03
N GLU A 378 -4.87 1.84 1.16
CA GLU A 378 -5.51 1.10 2.26
C GLU A 378 -6.33 2.05 3.16
N GLN A 379 -6.21 3.35 2.96
CA GLN A 379 -6.95 4.40 3.67
C GLN A 379 -7.77 5.21 2.66
N PRO A 380 -9.03 5.55 2.94
CA PRO A 380 -9.84 6.31 1.99
C PRO A 380 -9.40 7.77 1.84
N ASP A 381 -8.59 8.31 2.77
CA ASP A 381 -7.94 9.62 2.63
C ASP A 381 -6.98 9.70 1.42
N ILE A 382 -6.63 8.57 0.84
CA ILE A 382 -5.88 8.53 -0.43
C ILE A 382 -6.57 9.31 -1.54
N PHE A 383 -7.91 9.40 -1.54
CA PHE A 383 -8.64 10.21 -2.51
C PHE A 383 -8.30 11.70 -2.37
N HIS A 384 -8.20 12.20 -1.13
CA HIS A 384 -7.77 13.57 -0.88
C HIS A 384 -6.34 13.79 -1.39
N TYR A 385 -5.42 12.88 -1.04
CA TYR A 385 -4.02 12.97 -1.45
C TYR A 385 -3.82 12.87 -2.97
N ALA A 386 -4.65 12.08 -3.67
CA ALA A 386 -4.52 11.83 -5.10
C ALA A 386 -5.30 12.81 -5.99
N TYR A 387 -6.39 13.42 -5.50
CA TYR A 387 -7.31 14.15 -6.37
C TYR A 387 -7.76 15.53 -5.86
N SER A 388 -7.56 15.88 -4.57
CA SER A 388 -7.91 17.21 -4.09
C SER A 388 -7.05 18.30 -4.75
N LYS A 389 -7.64 19.47 -4.97
CA LYS A 389 -6.91 20.67 -5.44
C LYS A 389 -5.80 21.11 -4.48
N THR A 390 -5.93 20.83 -3.18
CA THR A 390 -4.90 21.12 -2.17
C THR A 390 -3.70 20.17 -2.25
N SER A 391 -3.88 19.03 -2.93
CA SER A 391 -2.87 18.00 -3.13
C SER A 391 -2.16 18.06 -4.49
N LEU A 392 -2.26 19.20 -5.18
CA LEU A 392 -1.48 19.45 -6.39
C LEU A 392 0.03 19.45 -6.07
N PRO A 393 0.89 18.93 -6.98
CA PRO A 393 2.32 18.98 -6.80
C PRO A 393 2.85 20.41 -6.56
N PRO A 394 3.86 20.63 -5.67
CA PRO A 394 4.64 19.60 -4.96
C PRO A 394 4.04 19.13 -3.63
N HIS A 395 2.87 19.61 -3.22
CA HIS A 395 2.29 19.38 -1.89
C HIS A 395 1.58 18.03 -1.71
N GLY A 396 1.23 17.36 -2.82
CA GLY A 396 0.56 16.06 -2.82
C GLY A 396 0.76 15.31 -4.14
N SER A 397 -0.11 14.33 -4.37
CA SER A 397 0.00 13.42 -5.52
C SER A 397 -1.12 13.54 -6.55
N ASN A 398 -1.82 14.69 -6.59
CA ASN A 398 -2.74 15.00 -7.68
C ASN A 398 -1.94 15.32 -8.97
N ARG A 399 -1.24 14.32 -9.48
CA ARG A 399 -0.32 14.44 -10.63
C ARG A 399 -1.07 14.66 -11.95
N GLY A 400 -2.34 14.32 -12.01
CA GLY A 400 -3.21 14.59 -13.16
C GLY A 400 -3.62 16.04 -13.28
N PHE A 401 -3.38 16.86 -12.26
CA PHE A 401 -3.82 18.26 -12.15
C PHE A 401 -5.35 18.40 -12.27
N TYR A 402 -6.06 17.38 -11.82
CA TYR A 402 -7.52 17.35 -11.81
C TYR A 402 -8.06 18.29 -10.72
N VAL A 403 -9.11 19.05 -11.05
CA VAL A 403 -9.79 19.95 -10.12
C VAL A 403 -11.30 19.80 -10.31
N ASN A 404 -12.00 19.48 -9.24
CA ASN A 404 -13.45 19.37 -9.19
C ASN A 404 -13.94 19.86 -7.83
N ALA A 405 -14.75 20.93 -7.83
CA ALA A 405 -15.19 21.57 -6.59
C ALA A 405 -16.18 20.71 -5.78
N GLU A 406 -16.99 19.89 -6.45
CA GLU A 406 -17.90 18.95 -5.79
C GLU A 406 -17.11 17.83 -5.08
N LEU A 407 -16.10 17.29 -5.74
CA LEU A 407 -15.21 16.29 -5.16
C LEU A 407 -14.45 16.86 -3.97
N ASP A 408 -13.88 18.07 -4.09
CA ASP A 408 -13.17 18.72 -2.98
C ASP A 408 -14.07 18.89 -1.75
N ALA A 409 -15.34 19.32 -1.93
CA ALA A 409 -16.30 19.48 -0.84
C ALA A 409 -16.62 18.14 -0.15
N LEU A 410 -16.81 17.05 -0.92
CA LEU A 410 -17.06 15.72 -0.35
C LEU A 410 -15.86 15.19 0.43
N LEU A 411 -14.63 15.44 -0.07
CA LEU A 411 -13.41 15.06 0.63
C LEU A 411 -13.22 15.84 1.95
N ASP A 412 -13.53 17.15 1.94
CA ASP A 412 -13.47 17.97 3.13
C ASP A 412 -14.53 17.54 4.17
N ASP A 413 -15.77 17.21 3.73
CA ASP A 413 -16.84 16.70 4.60
C ASP A 413 -16.47 15.33 5.22
N ALA A 414 -15.93 14.40 4.42
CA ALA A 414 -15.46 13.11 4.92
C ALA A 414 -14.33 13.25 5.96
N ALA A 415 -13.42 14.22 5.76
CA ALA A 415 -12.34 14.50 6.70
C ALA A 415 -12.81 15.20 7.99
N ALA A 416 -13.95 15.86 7.96
CA ALA A 416 -14.49 16.60 9.12
C ALA A 416 -15.27 15.72 10.12
N THR A 417 -15.62 14.47 9.76
CA THR A 417 -16.42 13.57 10.60
C THR A 417 -15.66 12.31 10.99
N SER A 418 -15.95 11.79 12.19
CA SER A 418 -15.52 10.46 12.64
C SER A 418 -16.61 9.38 12.46
N ASP A 419 -17.79 9.76 11.96
CA ASP A 419 -18.87 8.82 11.65
C ASP A 419 -18.55 8.08 10.34
N GLN A 420 -18.18 6.81 10.47
CA GLN A 420 -17.78 5.96 9.33
C GLN A 420 -18.91 5.78 8.30
N ALA A 421 -20.17 5.75 8.73
CA ALA A 421 -21.31 5.61 7.81
C ALA A 421 -21.42 6.85 6.91
N ARG A 422 -21.32 8.05 7.52
CA ARG A 422 -21.31 9.31 6.78
C ARG A 422 -20.08 9.44 5.87
N GLN A 423 -18.90 9.09 6.37
CA GLN A 423 -17.68 9.04 5.52
C GLN A 423 -17.90 8.16 4.29
N ARG A 424 -18.52 6.98 4.49
CA ARG A 424 -18.79 6.05 3.40
C ARG A 424 -19.71 6.66 2.33
N GLU A 425 -20.75 7.38 2.73
CA GLU A 425 -21.66 8.06 1.78
C GLU A 425 -20.90 9.06 0.90
N ASP A 426 -19.99 9.84 1.48
CA ASP A 426 -19.20 10.81 0.75
C ASP A 426 -18.16 10.12 -0.16
N TYR A 427 -17.47 9.09 0.32
CA TYR A 427 -16.53 8.34 -0.51
C TYR A 427 -17.20 7.55 -1.65
N VAL A 428 -18.45 7.14 -1.50
CA VAL A 428 -19.23 6.56 -2.63
C VAL A 428 -19.41 7.60 -3.74
N LYS A 429 -19.85 8.81 -3.39
CA LYS A 429 -20.00 9.90 -4.36
C LYS A 429 -18.68 10.32 -5.01
N VAL A 430 -17.59 10.35 -4.22
CA VAL A 430 -16.23 10.60 -4.73
C VAL A 430 -15.86 9.58 -5.81
N GLN A 431 -16.10 8.29 -5.56
CA GLN A 431 -15.82 7.23 -6.53
C GLN A 431 -16.69 7.35 -7.79
N GLN A 432 -17.96 7.72 -7.66
CA GLN A 432 -18.86 7.96 -8.81
C GLN A 432 -18.36 9.13 -9.68
N ILE A 433 -17.95 10.24 -9.07
CA ILE A 433 -17.35 11.38 -9.80
C ILE A 433 -16.07 10.95 -10.53
N LEU A 434 -15.17 10.25 -9.84
CA LEU A 434 -13.91 9.82 -10.42
C LEU A 434 -14.10 8.80 -11.56
N ALA A 435 -15.09 7.92 -11.47
CA ALA A 435 -15.40 6.95 -12.51
C ALA A 435 -15.98 7.65 -13.77
N ARG A 436 -16.81 8.68 -13.59
CA ARG A 436 -17.35 9.50 -14.68
C ARG A 436 -16.27 10.36 -15.33
N ASP A 437 -15.48 11.08 -14.53
CA ASP A 437 -14.54 12.09 -15.01
C ASP A 437 -13.20 11.49 -15.47
N LEU A 438 -12.85 10.28 -15.01
CA LEU A 438 -11.64 9.52 -15.33
C LEU A 438 -10.34 10.34 -15.37
N PRO A 439 -9.93 11.02 -14.30
CA PRO A 439 -8.63 11.68 -14.27
C PRO A 439 -7.45 10.69 -14.33
N SER A 440 -7.74 9.43 -14.06
CA SER A 440 -6.84 8.28 -14.23
C SER A 440 -7.63 7.03 -14.57
N ILE A 441 -7.00 6.03 -15.19
CA ILE A 441 -7.56 4.70 -15.41
C ILE A 441 -6.92 3.75 -14.41
N ASN A 442 -7.71 3.20 -13.49
CA ASN A 442 -7.28 2.09 -12.66
C ASN A 442 -7.20 0.83 -13.53
N LEU A 443 -6.05 0.17 -13.56
CA LEU A 443 -5.84 -1.00 -14.40
C LEU A 443 -6.17 -2.28 -13.63
N TRP A 444 -5.37 -2.57 -12.60
CA TRP A 444 -5.54 -3.77 -11.76
C TRP A 444 -4.84 -3.62 -10.42
N TYR A 445 -5.33 -4.39 -9.47
CA TYR A 445 -4.61 -4.74 -8.24
C TYR A 445 -3.80 -6.02 -8.49
N LEU A 446 -2.49 -5.98 -8.18
CA LEU A 446 -1.69 -7.20 -8.14
C LEU A 446 -2.12 -8.03 -6.93
N ASP A 447 -2.29 -9.32 -7.12
CA ASP A 447 -2.52 -10.23 -6.01
C ASP A 447 -1.30 -10.29 -5.09
N THR A 448 -1.56 -10.53 -3.80
CA THR A 448 -0.53 -10.97 -2.88
C THR A 448 -0.33 -12.46 -3.07
N VAL A 449 0.91 -12.86 -3.38
CA VAL A 449 1.25 -14.25 -3.63
C VAL A 449 2.26 -14.74 -2.62
N VAL A 450 1.94 -15.84 -1.94
CA VAL A 450 2.84 -16.56 -1.05
C VAL A 450 3.16 -17.91 -1.68
N VAL A 451 4.44 -18.16 -1.92
CA VAL A 451 4.93 -19.47 -2.35
C VAL A 451 5.64 -20.12 -1.18
N HIS A 452 5.15 -21.28 -0.75
CA HIS A 452 5.72 -21.93 0.41
C HIS A 452 5.87 -23.45 0.25
N ASN A 453 6.76 -24.03 1.04
CA ASN A 453 6.91 -25.47 1.14
C ASN A 453 5.70 -26.08 1.85
N LYS A 454 5.23 -27.26 1.44
CA LYS A 454 4.09 -27.97 2.06
C LYS A 454 4.28 -28.30 3.54
N ARG A 455 5.52 -28.34 4.02
CA ARG A 455 5.80 -28.52 5.46
C ARG A 455 5.44 -27.29 6.30
N LEU A 456 5.32 -26.10 5.69
CA LEU A 456 4.80 -24.92 6.34
C LEU A 456 3.28 -24.89 6.15
N GLN A 457 2.53 -24.91 7.26
CA GLN A 457 1.06 -24.94 7.28
C GLN A 457 0.50 -23.69 7.96
N SER A 458 -0.81 -23.47 7.86
CA SER A 458 -1.50 -22.27 8.36
C SER A 458 -0.89 -20.98 7.77
N VAL A 459 -0.55 -21.03 6.48
CA VAL A 459 -0.13 -19.87 5.70
C VAL A 459 -1.37 -19.25 5.10
N HIS A 460 -1.47 -17.93 5.17
CA HIS A 460 -2.51 -17.16 4.50
C HIS A 460 -1.93 -15.87 3.93
N THR A 461 -2.55 -15.38 2.87
CA THR A 461 -2.20 -14.09 2.28
C THR A 461 -2.87 -12.97 3.05
N SER A 462 -2.17 -11.85 3.25
CA SER A 462 -2.79 -10.60 3.68
C SER A 462 -2.82 -9.61 2.51
N PRO A 463 -3.81 -8.72 2.44
CA PRO A 463 -3.88 -7.73 1.35
C PRO A 463 -2.63 -6.85 1.23
N SER A 464 -2.01 -6.47 2.34
CA SER A 464 -0.76 -5.69 2.39
C SER A 464 0.50 -6.51 2.08
N GLY A 465 0.41 -7.86 2.10
CA GLY A 465 1.56 -8.74 1.91
C GLY A 465 2.50 -8.78 3.12
N ASN A 466 2.00 -8.46 4.32
CA ASN A 466 2.78 -8.53 5.55
C ASN A 466 3.12 -9.97 5.96
N PHE A 467 3.96 -10.14 6.98
CA PHE A 467 4.45 -11.44 7.43
C PHE A 467 3.72 -11.96 8.68
N GLU A 468 2.54 -11.45 9.00
CA GLU A 468 1.81 -11.80 10.22
C GLU A 468 1.34 -13.25 10.27
N PHE A 469 1.17 -13.92 9.12
CA PHE A 469 0.90 -15.36 9.08
C PHE A 469 1.93 -16.18 9.88
N LEU A 470 3.16 -15.67 10.08
CA LEU A 470 4.18 -16.31 10.91
C LEU A 470 3.79 -16.43 12.39
N ARG A 471 2.77 -15.68 12.85
CA ARG A 471 2.20 -15.82 14.20
C ARG A 471 1.45 -17.14 14.39
N GLU A 472 0.87 -17.67 13.32
CA GLU A 472 0.00 -18.85 13.32
C GLU A 472 0.60 -20.05 12.58
N ALA A 473 1.59 -19.81 11.72
CA ALA A 473 2.22 -20.82 10.90
C ALA A 473 2.87 -21.92 11.74
N THR A 474 2.77 -23.16 11.23
CA THR A 474 3.38 -24.34 11.85
C THR A 474 4.30 -25.07 10.86
N LEU A 475 5.37 -25.68 11.37
CA LEU A 475 6.26 -26.53 10.59
C LEU A 475 5.98 -28.00 10.94
N VAL A 476 5.55 -28.76 9.94
CA VAL A 476 5.44 -30.22 10.07
C VAL A 476 6.73 -30.88 9.54
N PRO A 477 7.11 -32.03 10.13
CA PRO A 477 8.33 -32.76 9.74
C PRO A 477 8.39 -33.15 8.28
#